data_7ea4b51988b8e0bdc957e8489649e32f
#
_entry.id   7ea4b51988b8e0bdc957e8489649e32f
#
_cell.length_a   1.000
_cell.length_b   1.000
_cell.length_c   1.000
_cell.angle_alpha   90.00
_cell.angle_beta   90.00
_cell.angle_gamma   90.00
#
_symmetry.space_group_name_H-M   'P 1'
#
loop_
_entity.id
_entity.type
_entity.pdbx_description
1 polymer ?
#
loop_
_entity_poly.entity_id
_entity_poly.type
_entity_poly.pdbx_seq_one_letter_code
_entity_poly.pdbx_strand_id
1 'polypeptide(L)'
;MKITLVGMGSGLPGSLTAQGLQALQTAGLILGAKRLLQNLPDGCTPNRKPIYQPEEVLACLQAEPCQTAALVYSGDTGFYSGAAALVPKLRAQGAEVTVLPGISSVQLLAAALGRPWQNWHLVSAHGCACAPAAEMILQKMKKTAEDYLGQEV
;
A
#
# COMPACT_ATOMS: atom_id res chain seq x y z
N MET A 1 4.33 20.80 6.96
CA MET A 1 3.76 19.54 7.45
C MET A 1 4.59 18.39 6.86
N LYS A 2 4.99 17.43 7.70
CA LYS A 2 5.66 16.20 7.25
C LYS A 2 4.64 15.07 7.18
N ILE A 3 4.58 14.38 6.06
CA ILE A 3 3.61 13.30 5.84
C ILE A 3 4.37 12.05 5.39
N THR A 4 4.17 10.95 6.11
CA THR A 4 4.78 9.67 5.78
C THR A 4 3.72 8.66 5.36
N LEU A 5 3.84 8.12 4.16
CA LEU A 5 3.03 7.00 3.68
C LEU A 5 3.73 5.70 4.07
N VAL A 6 3.05 4.82 4.79
CA VAL A 6 3.65 3.62 5.39
C VAL A 6 2.98 2.36 4.88
N GLY A 7 3.75 1.47 4.28
CA GLY A 7 3.33 0.11 3.95
C GLY A 7 3.31 -0.75 5.21
N MET A 8 2.14 -1.27 5.58
CA MET A 8 1.93 -2.05 6.81
C MET A 8 2.31 -3.53 6.70
N GLY A 9 2.77 -3.96 5.50
CA GLY A 9 3.02 -5.36 5.26
C GLY A 9 1.75 -6.21 5.32
N SER A 10 1.85 -7.44 5.81
CA SER A 10 0.71 -8.37 5.98
C SER A 10 -0.25 -7.98 7.11
N GLY A 11 0.14 -7.07 7.97
CA GLY A 11 -0.55 -6.79 9.23
C GLY A 11 -0.20 -7.75 10.37
N LEU A 12 0.68 -8.74 10.12
CA LEU A 12 1.20 -9.62 11.16
C LEU A 12 2.32 -8.92 11.95
N PRO A 13 2.51 -9.27 13.23
CA PRO A 13 3.65 -8.82 14.00
C PRO A 13 4.96 -9.11 13.26
N GLY A 14 5.86 -8.12 13.20
CA GLY A 14 7.16 -8.26 12.53
C GLY A 14 7.14 -8.02 11.01
N SER A 15 5.98 -7.81 10.37
CA SER A 15 5.93 -7.48 8.94
C SER A 15 6.10 -5.98 8.63
N LEU A 16 6.02 -5.14 9.64
CA LEU A 16 6.26 -3.71 9.54
C LEU A 16 7.77 -3.41 9.59
N THR A 17 8.24 -2.55 8.72
CA THR A 17 9.66 -2.13 8.75
C THR A 17 9.95 -1.28 10.00
N ALA A 18 11.20 -1.28 10.47
CA ALA A 18 11.61 -0.44 11.60
C ALA A 18 11.35 1.05 11.34
N GLN A 19 11.58 1.52 10.13
CA GLN A 19 11.28 2.90 9.73
C GLN A 19 9.77 3.18 9.75
N GLY A 20 8.96 2.22 9.29
CA GLY A 20 7.50 2.33 9.35
C GLY A 20 6.99 2.43 10.79
N LEU A 21 7.52 1.58 11.68
CA LEU A 21 7.19 1.63 13.10
C LEU A 21 7.53 3.00 13.72
N GLN A 22 8.73 3.50 13.49
CA GLN A 22 9.16 4.80 13.98
C GLN A 22 8.27 5.93 13.46
N ALA A 23 7.93 5.91 12.16
CA ALA A 23 7.06 6.93 11.56
C ALA A 23 5.66 6.93 12.19
N LEU A 24 5.11 5.75 12.48
CA LEU A 24 3.80 5.62 13.14
C LEU A 24 3.82 6.11 14.60
N GLN A 25 4.88 5.80 15.34
CA GLN A 25 5.01 6.20 16.74
C GLN A 25 5.26 7.70 16.92
N THR A 26 5.86 8.35 15.92
CA THR A 26 6.14 9.80 15.96
C THR A 26 5.07 10.66 15.26
N ALA A 27 4.09 10.04 14.62
CA ALA A 27 3.01 10.75 13.96
C ALA A 27 2.03 11.37 14.97
N GLY A 28 1.66 12.62 14.76
CA GLY A 28 0.60 13.30 15.54
C GLY A 28 -0.82 12.95 15.07
N LEU A 29 -0.96 12.46 13.84
CA LEU A 29 -2.22 12.01 13.24
C LEU A 29 -1.95 10.80 12.36
N ILE A 30 -2.81 9.76 12.45
CA ILE A 30 -2.72 8.59 11.58
C ILE A 30 -4.03 8.42 10.81
N LEU A 31 -3.92 8.33 9.48
CA LEU A 31 -5.03 8.13 8.55
C LEU A 31 -4.90 6.77 7.84
N GLY A 32 -6.03 6.15 7.53
CA GLY A 32 -6.03 4.90 6.77
C GLY A 32 -7.33 4.13 6.89
N ALA A 33 -7.42 2.97 6.25
CA ALA A 33 -8.59 2.11 6.36
C ALA A 33 -8.80 1.64 7.82
N LYS A 34 -10.04 1.58 8.26
CA LYS A 34 -10.42 1.21 9.64
C LYS A 34 -9.72 -0.06 10.14
N ARG A 35 -9.66 -1.10 9.29
CA ARG A 35 -9.00 -2.38 9.64
C ARG A 35 -7.50 -2.24 9.92
N LEU A 36 -6.80 -1.31 9.24
CA LEU A 36 -5.38 -1.05 9.47
C LEU A 36 -5.15 -0.27 10.76
N LEU A 37 -6.03 0.70 11.06
CA LEU A 37 -5.95 1.50 12.27
C LEU A 37 -6.20 0.68 13.55
N GLN A 38 -6.96 -0.43 13.44
CA GLN A 38 -7.21 -1.35 14.56
C GLN A 38 -5.99 -2.20 14.92
N ASN A 39 -5.06 -2.40 13.96
CA ASN A 39 -3.87 -3.24 14.09
C ASN A 39 -2.58 -2.42 14.17
N LEU A 40 -2.66 -1.15 14.57
CA LEU A 40 -1.47 -0.33 14.77
C LEU A 40 -0.66 -0.82 15.97
N PRO A 41 0.68 -0.75 15.89
CA PRO A 41 1.56 -1.08 17.02
C PRO A 41 1.29 -0.21 18.24
N ASP A 42 1.74 -0.68 19.39
CA ASP A 42 1.72 0.10 20.63
C ASP A 42 2.58 1.36 20.50
N GLY A 43 2.22 2.39 21.28
CA GLY A 43 2.92 3.67 21.27
C GLY A 43 2.51 4.64 20.17
N CYS A 44 1.58 4.25 19.29
CA CYS A 44 1.02 5.17 18.30
C CYS A 44 -0.01 6.13 18.91
N THR A 45 -0.12 7.33 18.32
CA THR A 45 -1.10 8.34 18.75
C THR A 45 -2.54 7.79 18.80
N PRO A 46 -3.39 8.23 19.76
CA PRO A 46 -4.82 7.93 19.74
C PRO A 46 -5.57 8.72 18.66
N ASN A 47 -4.99 9.78 18.09
CA ASN A 47 -5.59 10.58 17.02
C ASN A 47 -5.51 9.81 15.70
N ARG A 48 -6.54 8.98 15.46
CA ARG A 48 -6.64 8.07 14.30
C ARG A 48 -7.96 8.29 13.60
N LYS A 49 -7.95 8.43 12.26
CA LYS A 49 -9.17 8.64 11.49
C LYS A 49 -9.26 7.64 10.34
N PRO A 50 -10.41 6.98 10.17
CA PRO A 50 -10.63 5.99 9.12
C PRO A 50 -10.89 6.66 7.76
N ILE A 51 -9.94 7.45 7.31
CA ILE A 51 -9.95 8.25 6.08
C ILE A 51 -8.80 7.77 5.20
N TYR A 52 -9.08 7.42 3.94
CA TYR A 52 -8.10 6.90 3.00
C TYR A 52 -8.33 7.36 1.55
N GLN A 53 -9.50 7.93 1.23
CA GLN A 53 -9.74 8.51 -0.10
C GLN A 53 -8.95 9.81 -0.27
N PRO A 54 -8.30 10.05 -1.40
CA PRO A 54 -7.40 11.19 -1.58
C PRO A 54 -8.02 12.53 -1.22
N GLU A 55 -9.23 12.80 -1.66
CA GLU A 55 -9.93 14.08 -1.42
C GLU A 55 -10.26 14.28 0.07
N GLU A 56 -10.71 13.21 0.74
CA GLU A 56 -11.01 13.24 2.17
C GLU A 56 -9.74 13.42 3.01
N VAL A 57 -8.63 12.78 2.61
CA VAL A 57 -7.31 12.94 3.25
C VAL A 57 -6.86 14.38 3.17
N LEU A 58 -6.92 15.00 1.98
CA LEU A 58 -6.52 16.38 1.78
C LEU A 58 -7.37 17.34 2.62
N ALA A 59 -8.69 17.15 2.62
CA ALA A 59 -9.62 17.95 3.42
C ALA A 59 -9.35 17.82 4.93
N CYS A 60 -9.10 16.60 5.40
CA CYS A 60 -8.77 16.32 6.79
C CYS A 60 -7.47 17.01 7.24
N LEU A 61 -6.41 16.92 6.42
CA LEU A 61 -5.12 17.55 6.72
C LEU A 61 -5.17 19.09 6.69
N GLN A 62 -6.08 19.67 5.90
CA GLN A 62 -6.34 21.11 5.90
C GLN A 62 -7.14 21.57 7.13
N ALA A 63 -8.14 20.77 7.52
CA ALA A 63 -9.00 21.09 8.66
C ALA A 63 -8.30 20.91 10.02
N GLU A 64 -7.36 19.97 10.09
CA GLU A 64 -6.59 19.66 11.31
C GLU A 64 -5.09 19.78 11.05
N PRO A 65 -4.53 20.98 11.05
CA PRO A 65 -3.11 21.17 10.85
C PRO A 65 -2.31 20.45 11.94
N CYS A 66 -1.45 19.53 11.53
CA CYS A 66 -0.51 18.85 12.41
C CYS A 66 0.91 18.96 11.87
N GLN A 67 1.92 18.84 12.72
CA GLN A 67 3.31 18.89 12.28
C GLN A 67 3.69 17.62 11.49
N THR A 68 3.19 16.46 11.96
CA THR A 68 3.49 15.14 11.42
C THR A 68 2.23 14.31 11.25
N ALA A 69 2.05 13.70 10.10
CA ALA A 69 0.98 12.74 9.84
C ALA A 69 1.53 11.47 9.20
N ALA A 70 0.89 10.34 9.47
CA ALA A 70 1.14 9.09 8.77
C ALA A 70 -0.11 8.60 8.06
N LEU A 71 0.07 8.04 6.86
CA LEU A 71 -0.98 7.35 6.13
C LEU A 71 -0.61 5.89 5.96
N VAL A 72 -1.48 4.99 6.38
CA VAL A 72 -1.22 3.55 6.36
C VAL A 72 -1.88 2.85 5.18
N TYR A 73 -1.11 2.01 4.51
CA TYR A 73 -1.51 1.20 3.37
C TYR A 73 -1.24 -0.28 3.64
N SER A 74 -2.10 -1.15 3.13
CA SER A 74 -1.91 -2.60 3.21
C SER A 74 -0.76 -3.05 2.31
N GLY A 75 0.05 -3.97 2.75
CA GLY A 75 1.16 -4.49 1.96
C GLY A 75 2.24 -3.45 1.73
N ASP A 76 2.59 -3.26 0.47
CA ASP A 76 3.56 -2.27 0.00
C ASP A 76 2.88 -1.02 -0.59
N THR A 77 3.46 0.14 -0.35
CA THR A 77 2.98 1.44 -0.86
C THR A 77 3.12 1.60 -2.37
N GLY A 78 4.02 0.85 -3.01
CA GLY A 78 4.28 0.91 -4.45
C GLY A 78 3.55 -0.18 -5.25
N PHE A 79 2.90 -1.15 -4.60
CA PHE A 79 2.31 -2.30 -5.27
C PHE A 79 0.78 -2.24 -5.26
N TYR A 80 0.18 -1.80 -6.37
CA TYR A 80 -1.27 -1.61 -6.52
C TYR A 80 -1.92 -0.83 -5.36
N SER A 81 -1.22 0.20 -4.90
CA SER A 81 -1.63 1.02 -3.75
C SER A 81 -2.18 2.37 -4.18
N GLY A 82 -3.14 2.89 -3.43
CA GLY A 82 -3.64 4.27 -3.58
C GLY A 82 -2.63 5.36 -3.26
N ALA A 83 -1.46 5.01 -2.69
CA ALA A 83 -0.40 5.96 -2.38
C ALA A 83 0.09 6.73 -3.61
N ALA A 84 0.20 6.07 -4.77
CA ALA A 84 0.68 6.67 -6.01
C ALA A 84 -0.17 7.88 -6.46
N ALA A 85 -1.48 7.81 -6.27
CA ALA A 85 -2.40 8.90 -6.64
C ALA A 85 -2.35 10.08 -5.64
N LEU A 86 -2.02 9.81 -4.38
CA LEU A 86 -2.05 10.80 -3.31
C LEU A 86 -0.75 11.61 -3.21
N VAL A 87 0.41 10.99 -3.43
CA VAL A 87 1.73 11.64 -3.29
C VAL A 87 1.86 12.95 -4.07
N PRO A 88 1.52 13.02 -5.36
CA PRO A 88 1.62 14.28 -6.11
C PRO A 88 0.69 15.37 -5.56
N LYS A 89 -0.51 15.00 -5.10
CA LYS A 89 -1.47 15.94 -4.53
C LYS A 89 -0.97 16.55 -3.22
N LEU A 90 -0.38 15.75 -2.33
CA LEU A 90 0.21 16.22 -1.08
C LEU A 90 1.40 17.17 -1.33
N ARG A 91 2.27 16.81 -2.27
CA ARG A 91 3.41 17.66 -2.64
C ARG A 91 2.96 19.00 -3.23
N ALA A 92 1.90 18.99 -4.04
CA ALA A 92 1.33 20.22 -4.60
C ALA A 92 0.78 21.17 -3.51
N GLN A 93 0.40 20.65 -2.34
CA GLN A 93 0.01 21.43 -1.16
C GLN A 93 1.20 21.86 -0.28
N GLY A 94 2.44 21.66 -0.71
CA GLY A 94 3.64 22.04 0.02
C GLY A 94 4.02 21.10 1.17
N ALA A 95 3.47 19.89 1.22
CA ALA A 95 3.85 18.91 2.21
C ALA A 95 5.21 18.26 1.88
N GLU A 96 6.02 18.04 2.91
CA GLU A 96 7.20 17.18 2.84
C GLU A 96 6.75 15.72 2.93
N VAL A 97 6.83 14.98 1.81
CA VAL A 97 6.28 13.63 1.70
C VAL A 97 7.38 12.58 1.62
N THR A 98 7.34 11.65 2.57
CA THR A 98 8.16 10.43 2.59
C THR A 98 7.27 9.21 2.31
N VAL A 99 7.77 8.28 1.50
CA VAL A 99 7.09 7.02 1.20
C VAL A 99 7.96 5.87 1.69
N LEU A 100 7.43 5.07 2.61
CA LEU A 100 8.10 3.90 3.16
C LEU A 100 7.47 2.62 2.61
N PRO A 101 8.29 1.70 2.09
CA PRO A 101 7.80 0.43 1.56
C PRO A 101 7.28 -0.48 2.66
N GLY A 102 6.49 -1.46 2.26
CA GLY A 102 6.08 -2.58 3.10
C GLY A 102 6.27 -3.91 2.39
N ILE A 103 6.08 -5.02 3.07
CA ILE A 103 6.16 -6.35 2.49
C ILE A 103 4.85 -6.65 1.77
N SER A 104 4.89 -6.85 0.46
CA SER A 104 3.70 -7.19 -0.34
C SER A 104 3.26 -8.64 -0.13
N SER A 105 1.99 -8.95 -0.45
CA SER A 105 1.48 -10.32 -0.43
C SER A 105 2.22 -11.25 -1.40
N VAL A 106 2.73 -10.72 -2.50
CA VAL A 106 3.54 -11.48 -3.48
C VAL A 106 4.85 -11.93 -2.86
N GLN A 107 5.55 -11.04 -2.16
CA GLN A 107 6.80 -11.36 -1.47
C GLN A 107 6.59 -12.40 -0.37
N LEU A 108 5.51 -12.29 0.40
CA LEU A 108 5.15 -13.26 1.44
C LEU A 108 4.83 -14.63 0.84
N LEU A 109 4.04 -14.67 -0.24
CA LEU A 109 3.72 -15.91 -0.94
C LEU A 109 4.99 -16.56 -1.51
N ALA A 110 5.84 -15.80 -2.17
CA ALA A 110 7.10 -16.30 -2.73
C ALA A 110 8.01 -16.89 -1.66
N ALA A 111 8.15 -16.21 -0.53
CA ALA A 111 8.92 -16.69 0.63
C ALA A 111 8.32 -17.97 1.21
N ALA A 112 7.00 -18.04 1.40
CA ALA A 112 6.32 -19.23 1.92
C ALA A 112 6.48 -20.46 1.00
N LEU A 113 6.53 -20.23 -0.32
CA LEU A 113 6.75 -21.27 -1.31
C LEU A 113 8.24 -21.62 -1.53
N GLY A 114 9.16 -20.82 -1.00
CA GLY A 114 10.60 -20.94 -1.28
C GLY A 114 10.93 -20.75 -2.76
N ARG A 115 10.20 -19.90 -3.47
CA ARG A 115 10.34 -19.69 -4.92
C ARG A 115 10.62 -18.23 -5.26
N PRO A 116 11.49 -17.96 -6.25
CA PRO A 116 11.68 -16.62 -6.79
C PRO A 116 10.42 -16.18 -7.55
N TRP A 117 10.11 -14.87 -7.51
CA TRP A 117 8.90 -14.31 -8.10
C TRP A 117 9.14 -13.35 -9.26
N GLN A 118 10.40 -13.13 -9.66
CA GLN A 118 10.74 -12.23 -10.77
C GLN A 118 10.10 -12.63 -12.12
N ASN A 119 9.79 -13.91 -12.30
CA ASN A 119 9.15 -14.42 -13.51
C ASN A 119 7.62 -14.60 -13.35
N TRP A 120 7.04 -14.13 -12.26
CA TRP A 120 5.59 -14.22 -12.08
C TRP A 120 4.88 -13.10 -12.82
N HIS A 121 3.77 -13.44 -13.47
CA HIS A 121 2.88 -12.45 -14.05
C HIS A 121 1.96 -11.89 -12.94
N LEU A 122 2.16 -10.62 -12.61
CA LEU A 122 1.40 -9.96 -11.55
C LEU A 122 0.16 -9.31 -12.14
N VAL A 123 -1.01 -9.74 -11.67
CA VAL A 123 -2.32 -9.22 -12.09
C VAL A 123 -3.10 -8.82 -10.85
N SER A 124 -3.61 -7.59 -10.82
CA SER A 124 -4.50 -7.13 -9.75
C SER A 124 -5.94 -7.06 -10.25
N ALA A 125 -6.84 -7.66 -9.50
CA ALA A 125 -8.28 -7.48 -9.64
C ALA A 125 -8.83 -6.37 -8.70
N HIS A 126 -7.96 -5.70 -7.94
CA HIS A 126 -8.36 -4.67 -6.99
C HIS A 126 -8.96 -3.47 -7.73
N GLY A 127 -10.15 -3.05 -7.33
CA GLY A 127 -10.86 -1.92 -7.94
C GLY A 127 -11.52 -2.21 -9.29
N CYS A 128 -11.49 -3.46 -9.78
CA CYS A 128 -12.16 -3.88 -11.00
C CYS A 128 -13.47 -4.60 -10.69
N ALA A 129 -14.49 -4.44 -11.55
CA ALA A 129 -15.65 -5.32 -11.52
C ALA A 129 -15.22 -6.77 -11.82
N CYS A 130 -15.79 -7.75 -11.11
CA CYS A 130 -15.30 -9.14 -11.14
C CYS A 130 -15.22 -9.77 -12.54
N ALA A 131 -16.18 -9.50 -13.43
CA ALA A 131 -16.22 -10.11 -14.77
C ALA A 131 -15.08 -9.63 -15.69
N PRO A 132 -14.81 -8.31 -15.85
CA PRO A 132 -13.68 -7.84 -16.65
C PRO A 132 -12.32 -8.27 -16.10
N ALA A 133 -12.18 -8.39 -14.77
CA ALA A 133 -10.95 -8.87 -14.17
C ALA A 133 -10.67 -10.33 -14.49
N ALA A 134 -11.69 -11.19 -14.44
CA ALA A 134 -11.56 -12.61 -14.80
C ALA A 134 -11.18 -12.81 -16.27
N GLU A 135 -11.79 -12.06 -17.18
CA GLU A 135 -11.45 -12.09 -18.61
C GLU A 135 -10.01 -11.63 -18.86
N MET A 136 -9.59 -10.54 -18.21
CA MET A 136 -8.21 -10.03 -18.33
C MET A 136 -7.18 -11.03 -17.78
N ILE A 137 -7.48 -11.71 -16.70
CA ILE A 137 -6.63 -12.79 -16.16
C ILE A 137 -6.53 -13.94 -17.15
N LEU A 138 -7.66 -14.41 -17.69
CA LEU A 138 -7.70 -15.50 -18.68
C LEU A 138 -6.95 -15.13 -19.96
N GLN A 139 -7.09 -13.91 -20.48
CA GLN A 139 -6.35 -13.45 -21.65
C GLN A 139 -4.84 -13.42 -21.41
N LYS A 140 -4.40 -12.92 -20.24
CA LYS A 140 -2.98 -12.93 -19.88
C LYS A 140 -2.43 -14.34 -19.71
N MET A 141 -3.19 -15.24 -19.10
CA MET A 141 -2.79 -16.65 -18.98
C MET A 141 -2.67 -17.35 -20.34
N LYS A 142 -3.62 -17.10 -21.26
CA LYS A 142 -3.55 -17.63 -22.64
C LYS A 142 -2.33 -17.12 -23.37
N LYS A 143 -2.09 -15.81 -23.36
CA LYS A 143 -0.92 -15.20 -24.00
C LYS A 143 0.39 -15.76 -23.44
N THR A 144 0.49 -15.93 -22.13
CA THR A 144 1.67 -16.54 -21.50
C THR A 144 1.87 -17.97 -21.94
N ALA A 145 0.81 -18.77 -22.03
CA ALA A 145 0.90 -20.14 -22.52
C ALA A 145 1.34 -20.19 -24.00
N GLU A 146 0.83 -19.29 -24.84
CA GLU A 146 1.23 -19.17 -26.25
C GLU A 146 2.70 -18.77 -26.39
N ASP A 147 3.17 -17.80 -25.55
CA ASP A 147 4.57 -17.35 -25.53
C ASP A 147 5.52 -18.48 -25.08
N TYR A 148 5.10 -19.35 -24.16
CA TYR A 148 5.88 -20.52 -23.73
C TYR A 148 5.92 -21.62 -24.79
N LEU A 149 4.79 -21.93 -25.42
CA LEU A 149 4.71 -22.94 -26.45
C LEU A 149 5.39 -22.52 -27.76
N GLY A 150 5.50 -21.23 -28.03
CA GLY A 150 6.21 -20.66 -29.18
C GLY A 150 7.74 -20.63 -29.05
N GLN A 151 8.29 -20.95 -27.87
CA GLN A 151 9.74 -20.99 -27.62
C GLN A 151 10.36 -22.39 -27.76
N GLU A 152 9.56 -23.40 -28.03
CA GLU A 152 10.01 -24.81 -28.25
C GLU A 152 10.21 -25.17 -29.73
N VAL A 153 10.75 -24.27 -30.55
CA VAL A 153 11.16 -24.61 -31.93
C VAL A 153 12.60 -24.16 -32.17
#